data_7d1d3bf7e373202094033cdd081c00a3
#
_entry.id   7d1d3bf7e373202094033cdd081c00a3
#
_cell.length_a   1.000
_cell.length_b   1.000
_cell.length_c   1.000
_cell.angle_alpha   90.00
_cell.angle_beta   90.00
_cell.angle_gamma   90.00
#
_symmetry.space_group_name_H-M   'P 1'
#
loop_
_entity.id
_entity.type
_entity.pdbx_description
1 polymer ?
#
loop_
_entity_poly.entity_id
_entity_poly.type
_entity_poly.pdbx_seq_one_letter_code
_entity_poly.pdbx_strand_id
1 'polypeptide(L)'
;MSDSLDVVIAFAYPDSPEFQQAANNLQLPHLAHLLKRLVAQVADSAAGNSLTPPHERALAQAAGITAADGQIPWAAWTLAQQGHSSDQATTGAWAFITPCQWHAAIDHVTMTDPASLDLPEDESRALLAAMQPYFATDGITLEFDQSTRWLARGEVFRGLAMASIDRVIGRNLGPWMPTVPGLRRLQNEMQMLLYTHPVNEARIARGAQPVNSFWVHGAGAFSGALSRSLPAVNTSLRNPALQGNWPALHHSAT
;
A
#
# COMPACT_ATOMS: atom_id res chain seq x y z
N MET A 1 12.09 -32.70 -5.47
CA MET A 1 11.31 -31.44 -5.29
C MET A 1 11.86 -30.49 -6.34
N SER A 2 11.04 -29.97 -7.23
CA SER A 2 11.46 -28.98 -8.20
C SER A 2 11.63 -27.66 -7.44
N ASP A 3 12.86 -27.13 -7.39
CA ASP A 3 13.11 -25.79 -6.87
C ASP A 3 12.51 -24.80 -7.87
N SER A 4 11.28 -24.35 -7.64
CA SER A 4 10.68 -23.27 -8.39
C SER A 4 11.00 -21.95 -7.70
N LEU A 5 11.53 -21.00 -8.47
CA LEU A 5 11.74 -19.64 -8.01
C LEU A 5 10.66 -18.75 -8.63
N ASP A 6 9.79 -18.21 -7.78
CA ASP A 6 8.81 -17.22 -8.19
C ASP A 6 9.37 -15.80 -7.97
N VAL A 7 9.35 -14.98 -9.01
CA VAL A 7 9.81 -13.58 -8.96
C VAL A 7 8.71 -12.67 -9.47
N VAL A 8 8.37 -11.65 -8.70
CA VAL A 8 7.44 -10.59 -9.10
C VAL A 8 8.21 -9.29 -9.30
N ILE A 9 8.14 -8.73 -10.50
CA ILE A 9 8.70 -7.41 -10.81
C ILE A 9 7.53 -6.43 -10.84
N ALA A 10 7.33 -5.73 -9.74
CA ALA A 10 6.25 -4.75 -9.61
C ALA A 10 6.50 -3.54 -10.52
N PHE A 11 5.44 -2.94 -11.06
CA PHE A 11 5.49 -1.76 -11.93
C PHE A 11 6.27 -1.94 -13.25
N ALA A 12 6.49 -3.15 -13.68
CA ALA A 12 7.30 -3.45 -14.87
C ALA A 12 6.66 -3.02 -16.20
N TYR A 13 5.35 -2.78 -16.24
CA TYR A 13 4.64 -2.41 -17.47
C TYR A 13 3.43 -1.49 -17.17
N PRO A 14 3.65 -0.20 -16.86
CA PRO A 14 2.56 0.77 -16.80
C PRO A 14 2.03 1.08 -18.20
N ASP A 15 0.72 1.32 -18.28
CA ASP A 15 0.06 1.71 -19.52
C ASP A 15 0.26 3.23 -19.74
N SER A 16 1.45 3.61 -20.20
CA SER A 16 1.76 4.98 -20.59
C SER A 16 2.65 5.03 -21.83
N PRO A 17 2.38 5.97 -22.77
CA PRO A 17 3.21 6.16 -23.96
C PRO A 17 4.67 6.48 -23.61
N GLU A 18 4.89 7.27 -22.58
CA GLU A 18 6.23 7.68 -22.13
C GLU A 18 7.02 6.49 -21.62
N PHE A 19 6.36 5.57 -20.87
CA PHE A 19 6.99 4.31 -20.47
C PHE A 19 7.35 3.47 -21.69
N GLN A 20 6.44 3.30 -22.64
CA GLN A 20 6.70 2.51 -23.85
C GLN A 20 7.89 3.06 -24.62
N GLN A 21 8.00 4.37 -24.76
CA GLN A 21 9.15 5.01 -25.41
C GLN A 21 10.46 4.75 -24.64
N ALA A 22 10.44 4.89 -23.31
CA ALA A 22 11.60 4.59 -22.48
C ALA A 22 11.99 3.10 -22.55
N ALA A 23 11.02 2.20 -22.47
CA ALA A 23 11.22 0.75 -22.51
C ALA A 23 11.82 0.27 -23.84
N ASN A 24 11.43 0.88 -24.96
CA ASN A 24 11.99 0.54 -26.29
C ASN A 24 13.51 0.81 -26.40
N ASN A 25 14.04 1.70 -25.57
CA ASN A 25 15.46 2.04 -25.53
C ASN A 25 16.24 1.19 -24.51
N LEU A 26 15.57 0.37 -23.68
CA LEU A 26 16.22 -0.48 -22.69
C LEU A 26 16.86 -1.71 -23.37
N GLN A 27 18.13 -1.94 -23.05
CA GLN A 27 18.82 -3.17 -23.41
C GLN A 27 18.95 -4.06 -22.19
N LEU A 28 18.09 -5.07 -22.08
CA LEU A 28 18.02 -6.01 -20.98
C LEU A 28 18.37 -7.44 -21.44
N PRO A 29 19.65 -7.72 -21.80
CA PRO A 29 20.03 -8.97 -22.44
C PRO A 29 19.76 -10.19 -21.56
N HIS A 30 19.93 -10.07 -20.24
CA HIS A 30 19.67 -11.16 -19.29
C HIS A 30 18.17 -11.47 -19.19
N LEU A 31 17.34 -10.44 -19.09
CA LEU A 31 15.87 -10.60 -19.08
C LEU A 31 15.39 -11.18 -20.42
N ALA A 32 15.88 -10.68 -21.55
CA ALA A 32 15.54 -11.20 -22.86
C ALA A 32 15.93 -12.68 -23.02
N HIS A 33 17.10 -13.08 -22.47
CA HIS A 33 17.53 -14.47 -22.47
C HIS A 33 16.62 -15.35 -21.60
N LEU A 34 16.21 -14.85 -20.42
CA LEU A 34 15.29 -15.54 -19.53
C LEU A 34 13.92 -15.72 -20.20
N LEU A 35 13.34 -14.64 -20.74
CA LEU A 35 12.02 -14.64 -21.37
C LEU A 35 11.94 -15.58 -22.58
N LYS A 36 13.02 -15.78 -23.33
CA LYS A 36 13.07 -16.74 -24.44
C LYS A 36 12.86 -18.20 -23.98
N ARG A 37 13.07 -18.50 -22.71
CA ARG A 37 12.93 -19.84 -22.12
C ARG A 37 11.62 -20.03 -21.37
N LEU A 38 10.86 -18.96 -21.17
CA LEU A 38 9.59 -18.96 -20.45
C LEU A 38 8.43 -19.01 -21.45
N VAL A 39 7.36 -19.67 -21.05
CA VAL A 39 6.10 -19.65 -21.79
C VAL A 39 5.24 -18.53 -21.24
N ALA A 40 4.85 -17.58 -22.10
CA ALA A 40 3.95 -16.52 -21.71
C ALA A 40 2.59 -17.12 -21.29
N GLN A 41 2.16 -16.82 -20.08
CA GLN A 41 0.80 -17.07 -19.64
C GLN A 41 -0.03 -15.79 -19.72
N VAL A 42 -1.35 -15.92 -19.69
CA VAL A 42 -2.27 -14.79 -19.86
C VAL A 42 -1.96 -13.71 -18.83
N ALA A 43 -1.75 -12.49 -19.33
CA ALA A 43 -1.59 -11.33 -18.51
C ALA A 43 -2.89 -11.03 -17.73
N ASP A 44 -2.77 -10.77 -16.45
CA ASP A 44 -3.84 -10.14 -15.69
C ASP A 44 -4.00 -8.69 -16.16
N SER A 45 -4.98 -8.47 -17.04
CA SER A 45 -5.31 -7.16 -17.61
C SER A 45 -6.37 -6.45 -16.79
N ALA A 46 -6.19 -6.33 -15.48
CA ALA A 46 -7.15 -5.59 -14.68
C ALA A 46 -7.29 -4.16 -15.17
N ALA A 47 -8.55 -3.73 -15.21
CA ALA A 47 -8.90 -2.35 -15.58
C ALA A 47 -8.14 -1.35 -14.71
N GLY A 48 -7.76 -0.21 -15.28
CA GLY A 48 -7.00 0.84 -14.59
C GLY A 48 -7.68 1.40 -13.33
N ASN A 49 -8.96 1.09 -13.14
CA ASN A 49 -9.78 1.44 -11.97
C ASN A 49 -9.92 0.30 -10.94
N SER A 50 -9.25 -0.85 -11.10
CA SER A 50 -9.27 -1.90 -10.08
C SER A 50 -8.57 -1.42 -8.80
N LEU A 51 -9.12 -1.78 -7.64
CA LEU A 51 -8.58 -1.40 -6.33
C LEU A 51 -7.23 -2.06 -6.05
N THR A 52 -7.03 -3.28 -6.54
CA THR A 52 -5.81 -4.07 -6.36
C THR A 52 -4.95 -4.02 -7.62
N PRO A 53 -3.68 -3.62 -7.54
CA PRO A 53 -2.79 -3.66 -8.69
C PRO A 53 -2.40 -5.10 -9.08
N PRO A 54 -2.00 -5.36 -10.35
CA PRO A 54 -1.66 -6.69 -10.84
C PRO A 54 -0.60 -7.41 -10.02
N HIS A 55 0.44 -6.71 -9.57
CA HIS A 55 1.51 -7.32 -8.78
C HIS A 55 1.02 -7.81 -7.40
N GLU A 56 0.09 -7.10 -6.75
CA GLU A 56 -0.49 -7.58 -5.50
C GLU A 56 -1.39 -8.80 -5.71
N ARG A 57 -2.14 -8.87 -6.83
CA ARG A 57 -2.91 -10.08 -7.17
C ARG A 57 -2.00 -11.28 -7.45
N ALA A 58 -0.89 -11.05 -8.16
CA ALA A 58 0.10 -12.10 -8.39
C ALA A 58 0.70 -12.62 -7.08
N LEU A 59 1.01 -11.70 -6.15
CA LEU A 59 1.49 -12.06 -4.81
C LEU A 59 0.46 -12.84 -4.01
N ALA A 60 -0.81 -12.39 -4.01
CA ALA A 60 -1.89 -13.08 -3.33
C ALA A 60 -2.09 -14.50 -3.87
N GLN A 61 -2.06 -14.66 -5.20
CA GLN A 61 -2.14 -15.97 -5.84
C GLN A 61 -0.97 -16.87 -5.44
N ALA A 62 0.25 -16.36 -5.43
CA ALA A 62 1.44 -17.10 -5.00
C ALA A 62 1.36 -17.51 -3.52
N ALA A 63 0.79 -16.64 -2.67
CA ALA A 63 0.53 -16.92 -1.26
C ALA A 63 -0.66 -17.89 -1.04
N GLY A 64 -1.40 -18.25 -2.08
CA GLY A 64 -2.61 -19.07 -1.98
C GLY A 64 -3.83 -18.30 -1.44
N ILE A 65 -3.80 -16.97 -1.51
CA ILE A 65 -4.90 -16.11 -1.07
C ILE A 65 -5.86 -15.85 -2.24
N THR A 66 -7.13 -16.18 -2.05
CA THR A 66 -8.21 -15.82 -2.98
C THR A 66 -9.06 -14.74 -2.33
N ALA A 67 -9.16 -13.58 -2.97
CA ALA A 67 -9.94 -12.46 -2.49
C ALA A 67 -10.57 -11.67 -3.64
N ALA A 68 -11.67 -10.97 -3.36
CA ALA A 68 -12.23 -10.01 -4.30
C ALA A 68 -11.33 -8.78 -4.44
N ASP A 69 -11.57 -7.96 -5.46
CA ASP A 69 -10.81 -6.74 -5.71
C ASP A 69 -10.86 -5.79 -4.49
N GLY A 70 -9.70 -5.34 -4.05
CA GLY A 70 -9.54 -4.49 -2.86
C GLY A 70 -9.70 -5.20 -1.51
N GLN A 71 -9.86 -6.51 -1.47
CA GLN A 71 -10.11 -7.27 -0.24
C GLN A 71 -9.00 -8.26 0.13
N ILE A 72 -7.82 -8.13 -0.43
CA ILE A 72 -6.69 -8.98 -0.02
C ILE A 72 -6.29 -8.59 1.42
N PRO A 73 -6.39 -9.53 2.39
CA PRO A 73 -6.21 -9.23 3.81
C PRO A 73 -4.73 -9.17 4.22
N TRP A 74 -3.97 -8.28 3.60
CA TRP A 74 -2.51 -8.22 3.79
C TRP A 74 -2.11 -7.97 5.23
N ALA A 75 -2.87 -7.15 5.99
CA ALA A 75 -2.56 -6.87 7.38
C ALA A 75 -2.70 -8.13 8.25
N ALA A 76 -3.82 -8.85 8.13
CA ALA A 76 -4.04 -10.09 8.86
C ALA A 76 -3.06 -11.20 8.44
N TRP A 77 -2.75 -11.28 7.14
CA TRP A 77 -1.76 -12.24 6.63
C TRP A 77 -0.35 -11.96 7.16
N THR A 78 0.07 -10.69 7.20
CA THR A 78 1.37 -10.29 7.75
C THR A 78 1.51 -10.67 9.21
N LEU A 79 0.47 -10.42 10.02
CA LEU A 79 0.45 -10.83 11.43
C LEU A 79 0.57 -12.34 11.60
N ALA A 80 -0.14 -13.10 10.78
CA ALA A 80 -0.05 -14.56 10.80
C ALA A 80 1.37 -15.05 10.46
N GLN A 81 2.04 -14.41 9.49
CA GLN A 81 3.44 -14.73 9.13
C GLN A 81 4.44 -14.43 10.26
N GLN A 82 4.19 -13.40 11.06
CA GLN A 82 5.03 -13.02 12.19
C GLN A 82 4.86 -13.94 13.41
N GLY A 83 4.01 -14.97 13.28
CA GLY A 83 3.79 -15.93 14.37
C GLY A 83 2.91 -15.40 15.50
N HIS A 84 2.18 -14.31 15.27
CA HIS A 84 1.14 -13.85 16.17
C HIS A 84 -0.04 -14.86 16.15
N SER A 85 0.22 -16.04 16.70
CA SER A 85 -0.71 -17.18 16.75
C SER A 85 -1.75 -17.06 17.85
N SER A 86 -2.04 -15.85 18.34
CA SER A 86 -3.18 -15.65 19.22
C SER A 86 -4.48 -15.87 18.42
N ASP A 87 -5.49 -16.44 19.05
CA ASP A 87 -6.85 -16.56 18.49
C ASP A 87 -7.34 -15.23 17.90
N GLN A 88 -6.80 -14.12 18.37
CA GLN A 88 -7.12 -12.77 17.94
C GLN A 88 -6.56 -12.42 16.57
N ALA A 89 -5.35 -12.88 16.20
CA ALA A 89 -4.77 -12.64 14.88
C ALA A 89 -5.52 -13.43 13.78
N THR A 90 -5.97 -14.64 14.11
CA THR A 90 -6.66 -15.53 13.16
C THR A 90 -8.16 -15.27 13.03
N THR A 91 -8.81 -14.67 14.03
CA THR A 91 -10.25 -14.43 14.02
C THR A 91 -10.63 -12.97 13.79
N GLY A 92 -9.71 -12.02 14.04
CA GLY A 92 -9.93 -10.58 13.90
C GLY A 92 -9.87 -10.09 12.46
N ALA A 93 -10.56 -9.00 12.18
CA ALA A 93 -10.37 -8.24 10.95
C ALA A 93 -9.35 -7.12 11.21
N TRP A 94 -8.37 -7.02 10.31
CA TRP A 94 -7.24 -6.10 10.42
C TRP A 94 -7.11 -5.26 9.17
N ALA A 95 -6.42 -4.12 9.30
CA ALA A 95 -6.01 -3.29 8.18
C ALA A 95 -4.66 -2.64 8.49
N PHE A 96 -3.96 -2.20 7.45
CA PHE A 96 -2.88 -1.25 7.58
C PHE A 96 -3.44 0.17 7.58
N ILE A 97 -2.91 1.00 8.46
CA ILE A 97 -3.12 2.45 8.51
C ILE A 97 -1.78 3.10 8.17
N THR A 98 -1.74 3.82 7.07
CA THR A 98 -0.55 4.55 6.64
C THR A 98 -0.76 6.04 6.87
N PRO A 99 -0.03 6.67 7.82
CA PRO A 99 -0.03 8.13 7.95
C PRO A 99 0.49 8.76 6.67
N CYS A 100 -0.19 9.78 6.17
CA CYS A 100 0.11 10.36 4.86
C CYS A 100 -0.19 11.85 4.82
N GLN A 101 0.29 12.49 3.75
CA GLN A 101 -0.04 13.86 3.42
C GLN A 101 -0.95 13.90 2.19
N TRP A 102 -2.06 14.59 2.34
CA TRP A 102 -2.96 14.92 1.24
C TRP A 102 -2.75 16.37 0.81
N HIS A 103 -2.67 16.56 -0.48
CA HIS A 103 -2.63 17.87 -1.11
C HIS A 103 -3.96 18.18 -1.77
N ALA A 104 -4.63 19.22 -1.30
CA ALA A 104 -5.84 19.73 -1.93
C ALA A 104 -5.45 20.68 -3.08
N ALA A 105 -5.87 20.35 -4.29
CA ALA A 105 -5.90 21.24 -5.44
C ALA A 105 -7.32 21.81 -5.61
N ILE A 106 -7.54 22.63 -6.65
CA ILE A 106 -8.83 23.27 -6.88
C ILE A 106 -9.95 22.25 -7.13
N ASP A 107 -9.64 21.16 -7.82
CA ASP A 107 -10.61 20.18 -8.34
C ASP A 107 -10.36 18.75 -7.88
N HIS A 108 -9.25 18.49 -7.17
CA HIS A 108 -8.91 17.15 -6.72
C HIS A 108 -8.00 17.15 -5.48
N VAL A 109 -7.89 16.00 -4.86
CA VAL A 109 -6.96 15.73 -3.75
C VAL A 109 -6.01 14.64 -4.17
N THR A 110 -4.72 14.83 -3.95
CA THR A 110 -3.68 13.82 -4.20
C THR A 110 -2.99 13.42 -2.92
N MET A 111 -2.35 12.25 -2.91
CA MET A 111 -1.55 11.77 -1.79
C MET A 111 -0.08 11.73 -2.20
N THR A 112 0.77 12.36 -1.39
CA THR A 112 2.23 12.20 -1.49
C THR A 112 2.64 10.78 -1.12
N ASP A 113 3.70 10.26 -1.72
CA ASP A 113 4.24 8.96 -1.29
C ASP A 113 4.62 9.03 0.21
N PRO A 114 4.02 8.21 1.08
CA PRO A 114 4.33 8.21 2.51
C PRO A 114 5.80 7.93 2.82
N ALA A 115 6.52 7.24 1.93
CA ALA A 115 7.95 7.03 2.08
C ALA A 115 8.75 8.34 2.03
N SER A 116 8.23 9.37 1.32
CA SER A 116 8.88 10.68 1.21
C SER A 116 8.64 11.60 2.42
N LEU A 117 7.78 11.20 3.34
CA LEU A 117 7.55 11.97 4.58
C LEU A 117 8.76 11.94 5.51
N ASP A 118 9.63 10.94 5.38
CA ASP A 118 10.75 10.73 6.29
C ASP A 118 10.31 10.90 7.76
N LEU A 119 9.30 10.10 8.13
CA LEU A 119 8.61 10.18 9.42
C LEU A 119 9.39 9.40 10.48
N PRO A 120 10.00 10.07 11.49
CA PRO A 120 10.69 9.40 12.57
C PRO A 120 9.73 8.57 13.45
N GLU A 121 10.26 7.56 14.13
CA GLU A 121 9.45 6.66 14.95
C GLU A 121 8.75 7.40 16.11
N ASP A 122 9.44 8.28 16.77
CA ASP A 122 8.90 9.07 17.89
C ASP A 122 7.75 9.97 17.45
N GLU A 123 7.87 10.63 16.30
CA GLU A 123 6.79 11.43 15.71
C GLU A 123 5.60 10.54 15.30
N SER A 124 5.88 9.40 14.66
CA SER A 124 4.85 8.45 14.26
C SER A 124 4.06 7.92 15.46
N ARG A 125 4.74 7.55 16.55
CA ARG A 125 4.11 7.10 17.79
C ARG A 125 3.28 8.20 18.46
N ALA A 126 3.76 9.45 18.44
CA ALA A 126 3.01 10.58 18.96
C ALA A 126 1.70 10.82 18.18
N LEU A 127 1.77 10.74 16.83
CA LEU A 127 0.59 10.86 15.97
C LEU A 127 -0.39 9.69 16.21
N LEU A 128 0.10 8.46 16.31
CA LEU A 128 -0.73 7.30 16.62
C LEU A 128 -1.45 7.49 17.96
N ALA A 129 -0.74 7.90 19.01
CA ALA A 129 -1.31 8.12 20.33
C ALA A 129 -2.40 9.19 20.32
N ALA A 130 -2.21 10.26 19.53
CA ALA A 130 -3.21 11.32 19.37
C ALA A 130 -4.47 10.83 18.63
N MET A 131 -4.31 9.95 17.64
CA MET A 131 -5.41 9.42 16.82
C MET A 131 -6.18 8.29 17.51
N GLN A 132 -5.53 7.50 18.37
CA GLN A 132 -6.11 6.30 19.00
C GLN A 132 -7.48 6.54 19.68
N PRO A 133 -7.73 7.62 20.45
CA PRO A 133 -9.02 7.83 21.11
C PRO A 133 -10.19 7.95 20.11
N TYR A 134 -9.96 8.56 18.96
CA TYR A 134 -10.99 8.72 17.92
C TYR A 134 -11.32 7.38 17.27
N PHE A 135 -10.29 6.59 16.95
CA PHE A 135 -10.46 5.25 16.40
C PHE A 135 -11.16 4.31 17.38
N ALA A 136 -10.83 4.41 18.67
CA ALA A 136 -11.45 3.60 19.72
C ALA A 136 -12.97 3.84 19.83
N THR A 137 -13.45 5.06 19.54
CA THR A 137 -14.89 5.37 19.52
C THR A 137 -15.65 4.55 18.47
N ASP A 138 -14.97 4.16 17.38
CA ASP A 138 -15.52 3.31 16.31
C ASP A 138 -15.17 1.82 16.50
N GLY A 139 -14.68 1.44 17.68
CA GLY A 139 -14.29 0.05 17.96
C GLY A 139 -13.02 -0.39 17.24
N ILE A 140 -12.15 0.56 16.85
CA ILE A 140 -10.88 0.30 16.17
C ILE A 140 -9.72 0.52 17.15
N THR A 141 -8.85 -0.48 17.27
CA THR A 141 -7.61 -0.37 18.04
C THR A 141 -6.45 -0.18 17.07
N LEU A 142 -5.56 0.76 17.37
CA LEU A 142 -4.32 0.99 16.59
C LEU A 142 -3.12 0.40 17.33
N GLU A 143 -2.23 -0.24 16.58
CA GLU A 143 -0.97 -0.80 17.06
C GLU A 143 0.17 -0.32 16.17
N PHE A 144 1.29 0.06 16.77
CA PHE A 144 2.45 0.50 16.02
C PHE A 144 3.17 -0.70 15.39
N ASP A 145 3.44 -0.63 14.08
CA ASP A 145 4.25 -1.60 13.34
C ASP A 145 5.55 -0.95 12.84
N GLN A 146 5.40 0.09 12.02
CA GLN A 146 6.52 0.88 11.48
C GLN A 146 6.12 2.36 11.43
N SER A 147 7.10 3.27 11.27
CA SER A 147 6.86 4.71 11.23
C SER A 147 5.80 5.12 10.20
N THR A 148 5.77 4.48 9.03
CA THR A 148 4.83 4.79 7.95
C THR A 148 3.70 3.77 7.83
N ARG A 149 3.58 2.82 8.77
CA ARG A 149 2.54 1.79 8.72
C ARG A 149 2.18 1.33 10.13
N TRP A 150 0.92 1.47 10.48
CA TRP A 150 0.35 0.94 11.71
C TRP A 150 -0.61 -0.20 11.41
N LEU A 151 -0.86 -1.03 12.39
CA LEU A 151 -1.89 -2.05 12.37
C LEU A 151 -3.16 -1.51 13.00
N ALA A 152 -4.30 -1.81 12.41
CA ALA A 152 -5.60 -1.49 12.98
C ALA A 152 -6.45 -2.74 13.05
N ARG A 153 -7.11 -2.96 14.19
CA ARG A 153 -8.05 -4.04 14.43
C ARG A 153 -9.45 -3.49 14.62
N GLY A 154 -10.44 -4.05 13.90
CA GLY A 154 -11.85 -3.66 14.06
C GLY A 154 -12.75 -4.39 13.07
N GLU A 155 -13.98 -4.68 13.45
CA GLU A 155 -14.93 -5.40 12.56
C GLU A 155 -15.28 -4.63 11.29
N VAL A 156 -15.12 -3.31 11.28
CA VAL A 156 -15.29 -2.46 10.08
C VAL A 156 -14.39 -2.88 8.91
N PHE A 157 -13.29 -3.56 9.19
CA PHE A 157 -12.33 -4.02 8.17
C PHE A 157 -12.73 -5.36 7.54
N ARG A 158 -13.71 -6.08 8.11
CA ARG A 158 -14.17 -7.35 7.57
C ARG A 158 -14.93 -7.15 6.27
N GLY A 159 -14.39 -7.70 5.17
CA GLY A 159 -14.96 -7.55 3.84
C GLY A 159 -14.89 -6.13 3.27
N LEU A 160 -14.11 -5.24 3.88
CA LEU A 160 -13.89 -3.89 3.39
C LEU A 160 -13.03 -3.92 2.13
N ALA A 161 -13.57 -3.41 1.03
CA ALA A 161 -12.83 -3.19 -0.20
C ALA A 161 -12.15 -1.82 -0.17
N MET A 162 -10.82 -1.80 -0.23
CA MET A 162 -10.01 -0.58 -0.24
C MET A 162 -8.97 -0.62 -1.35
N ALA A 163 -8.71 0.55 -1.93
CA ALA A 163 -7.63 0.67 -2.89
C ALA A 163 -6.27 0.48 -2.21
N SER A 164 -5.41 -0.32 -2.86
CA SER A 164 -4.01 -0.45 -2.49
C SER A 164 -3.34 0.93 -2.43
N ILE A 165 -2.36 1.07 -1.56
CA ILE A 165 -1.59 2.30 -1.46
C ILE A 165 -0.89 2.66 -2.78
N ASP A 166 -0.43 1.66 -3.52
CA ASP A 166 0.21 1.84 -4.83
C ASP A 166 -0.75 2.30 -5.94
N ARG A 167 -2.07 2.22 -5.69
CA ARG A 167 -3.08 2.76 -6.61
C ARG A 167 -3.34 4.25 -6.43
N VAL A 168 -3.08 4.78 -5.25
CA VAL A 168 -3.54 6.13 -4.87
C VAL A 168 -2.42 7.15 -4.80
N ILE A 169 -1.18 6.73 -4.60
CA ILE A 169 -0.02 7.63 -4.56
C ILE A 169 0.07 8.43 -5.86
N GLY A 170 0.17 9.76 -5.73
CA GLY A 170 0.29 10.70 -6.86
C GLY A 170 -0.96 10.84 -7.72
N ARG A 171 -2.08 10.21 -7.36
CA ARG A 171 -3.33 10.24 -8.14
C ARG A 171 -4.44 10.98 -7.41
N ASN A 172 -5.48 11.38 -8.16
CA ASN A 172 -6.71 11.90 -7.57
C ASN A 172 -7.35 10.83 -6.67
N LEU A 173 -7.51 11.14 -5.39
CA LEU A 173 -8.07 10.24 -4.38
C LEU A 173 -9.58 10.04 -4.52
N GLY A 174 -10.30 10.97 -5.14
CA GLY A 174 -11.76 10.96 -5.19
C GLY A 174 -12.37 9.59 -5.54
N PRO A 175 -11.95 8.94 -6.64
CA PRO A 175 -12.48 7.62 -7.04
C PRO A 175 -12.15 6.47 -6.08
N TRP A 176 -11.17 6.65 -5.20
CA TRP A 176 -10.62 5.61 -4.34
C TRP A 176 -11.03 5.75 -2.87
N MET A 177 -11.73 6.83 -2.53
CA MET A 177 -12.14 7.12 -1.15
C MET A 177 -13.01 5.99 -0.60
N PRO A 178 -12.86 5.65 0.71
CA PRO A 178 -13.67 4.59 1.32
C PRO A 178 -15.16 4.87 1.17
N THR A 179 -15.94 3.84 0.89
CA THR A 179 -17.41 3.94 0.82
C THR A 179 -18.05 3.94 2.21
N VAL A 180 -17.34 3.47 3.23
CA VAL A 180 -17.81 3.39 4.61
C VAL A 180 -17.84 4.77 5.25
N PRO A 181 -19.01 5.28 5.69
CA PRO A 181 -19.13 6.65 6.22
C PRO A 181 -18.27 6.90 7.46
N GLY A 182 -18.13 5.90 8.35
CA GLY A 182 -17.30 6.00 9.55
C GLY A 182 -15.84 6.28 9.24
N LEU A 183 -15.27 5.61 8.23
CA LEU A 183 -13.88 5.85 7.83
C LEU A 183 -13.69 7.25 7.20
N ARG A 184 -14.65 7.73 6.41
CA ARG A 184 -14.62 9.10 5.88
C ARG A 184 -14.68 10.14 6.99
N ARG A 185 -15.54 9.91 7.99
CA ARG A 185 -15.62 10.79 9.16
C ARG A 185 -14.27 10.81 9.90
N LEU A 186 -13.69 9.64 10.20
CA LEU A 186 -12.37 9.56 10.83
C LEU A 186 -11.29 10.29 10.03
N GLN A 187 -11.29 10.19 8.70
CA GLN A 187 -10.34 10.93 7.86
C GLN A 187 -10.48 12.44 8.05
N ASN A 188 -11.73 12.95 8.08
CA ASN A 188 -11.99 14.38 8.31
C ASN A 188 -11.60 14.81 9.73
N GLU A 189 -11.93 14.02 10.74
CA GLU A 189 -11.55 14.29 12.14
C GLU A 189 -10.03 14.33 12.29
N MET A 190 -9.31 13.41 11.64
CA MET A 190 -7.85 13.41 11.69
C MET A 190 -7.24 14.61 10.98
N GLN A 191 -7.81 15.09 9.88
CA GLN A 191 -7.35 16.33 9.27
C GLN A 191 -7.44 17.51 10.23
N MET A 192 -8.54 17.61 10.98
CA MET A 192 -8.71 18.67 11.99
C MET A 192 -7.76 18.51 13.18
N LEU A 193 -7.63 17.29 13.70
CA LEU A 193 -6.74 16.99 14.82
C LEU A 193 -5.27 17.29 14.47
N LEU A 194 -4.84 16.80 13.30
CA LEU A 194 -3.45 16.87 12.88
C LEU A 194 -3.04 18.28 12.43
N TYR A 195 -3.99 19.13 12.04
CA TYR A 195 -3.71 20.50 11.60
C TYR A 195 -2.97 21.34 12.65
N THR A 196 -3.34 21.18 13.93
CA THR A 196 -2.73 21.92 15.05
C THR A 196 -1.86 21.03 15.95
N HIS A 197 -1.48 19.84 15.47
CA HIS A 197 -0.73 18.91 16.30
C HIS A 197 0.74 19.35 16.41
N PRO A 198 1.35 19.35 17.64
CA PRO A 198 2.73 19.83 17.87
C PRO A 198 3.79 19.16 16.97
N VAL A 199 3.64 17.87 16.65
CA VAL A 199 4.51 17.17 15.71
C VAL A 199 4.50 17.87 14.35
N ASN A 200 3.33 18.24 13.83
CA ASN A 200 3.23 18.92 12.55
C ASN A 200 3.76 20.36 12.60
N GLU A 201 3.55 21.07 13.69
CA GLU A 201 4.15 22.40 13.90
C GLU A 201 5.69 22.30 13.84
N ALA A 202 6.27 21.32 14.55
CA ALA A 202 7.71 21.08 14.53
C ALA A 202 8.21 20.65 13.14
N ARG A 203 7.45 19.82 12.42
CA ARG A 203 7.77 19.40 11.04
C ARG A 203 7.79 20.60 10.09
N ILE A 204 6.76 21.43 10.11
CA ILE A 204 6.66 22.63 9.28
C ILE A 204 7.81 23.60 9.60
N ALA A 205 8.11 23.81 10.89
CA ALA A 205 9.20 24.72 11.31
C ALA A 205 10.57 24.31 10.77
N ARG A 206 10.81 23.01 10.55
CA ARG A 206 12.07 22.52 9.94
C ARG A 206 11.98 22.25 8.43
N GLY A 207 10.89 22.64 7.77
CA GLY A 207 10.67 22.45 6.33
C GLY A 207 10.29 21.03 5.92
N ALA A 208 9.92 20.16 6.86
CA ALA A 208 9.42 18.84 6.58
C ALA A 208 7.91 18.87 6.28
N GLN A 209 7.45 17.91 5.48
CA GLN A 209 6.02 17.80 5.15
C GLN A 209 5.20 17.33 6.36
N PRO A 210 4.05 17.97 6.67
CA PRO A 210 3.17 17.52 7.75
C PRO A 210 2.44 16.23 7.38
N VAL A 211 2.05 15.46 8.38
CA VAL A 211 1.09 14.36 8.25
C VAL A 211 -0.30 14.91 8.51
N ASN A 212 -1.19 14.89 7.53
CA ASN A 212 -2.52 15.49 7.68
C ASN A 212 -3.68 14.51 7.49
N SER A 213 -3.39 13.25 7.17
CA SER A 213 -4.41 12.23 6.99
C SER A 213 -3.81 10.82 7.15
N PHE A 214 -4.63 9.81 6.88
CA PHE A 214 -4.21 8.42 6.82
C PHE A 214 -4.89 7.69 5.66
N TRP A 215 -4.26 6.61 5.19
CA TRP A 215 -4.85 5.70 4.22
C TRP A 215 -5.02 4.31 4.81
N VAL A 216 -6.20 3.71 4.57
CA VAL A 216 -6.52 2.32 4.96
C VAL A 216 -6.26 1.41 3.76
N HIS A 217 -5.55 0.31 3.95
CA HIS A 217 -5.35 -0.69 2.90
C HIS A 217 -5.08 -2.08 3.48
N GLY A 218 -5.09 -3.09 2.63
CA GLY A 218 -4.82 -4.48 3.06
C GLY A 218 -5.80 -5.00 4.10
N ALA A 219 -7.06 -4.51 4.05
CA ALA A 219 -8.10 -4.78 5.03
C ALA A 219 -8.70 -6.18 4.86
N GLY A 220 -9.02 -6.84 5.97
CA GLY A 220 -9.73 -8.10 5.99
C GLY A 220 -9.36 -9.01 7.15
N ALA A 221 -9.99 -10.19 7.17
CA ALA A 221 -9.64 -11.28 8.07
C ALA A 221 -8.96 -12.39 7.26
N PHE A 222 -7.93 -13.00 7.84
CA PHE A 222 -7.22 -14.13 7.24
C PHE A 222 -7.42 -15.39 8.08
N SER A 223 -8.04 -16.40 7.49
CA SER A 223 -8.27 -17.71 8.15
C SER A 223 -7.57 -18.87 7.41
N GLY A 224 -6.75 -18.55 6.41
CA GLY A 224 -6.04 -19.55 5.63
C GLY A 224 -4.84 -20.15 6.35
N ALA A 225 -4.44 -21.36 5.96
CA ALA A 225 -3.16 -21.91 6.38
C ALA A 225 -2.02 -21.14 5.71
N LEU A 226 -0.98 -20.82 6.46
CA LEU A 226 0.27 -20.25 5.94
C LEU A 226 1.04 -21.35 5.20
N SER A 227 0.72 -21.57 3.93
CA SER A 227 1.26 -22.71 3.19
C SER A 227 2.49 -22.38 2.33
N ARG A 228 2.80 -21.10 2.10
CA ARG A 228 3.89 -20.69 1.21
C ARG A 228 4.53 -19.38 1.65
N SER A 229 5.85 -19.27 1.43
CA SER A 229 6.55 -18.00 1.46
C SER A 229 6.15 -17.15 0.24
N LEU A 230 6.12 -15.85 0.39
CA LEU A 230 5.94 -14.96 -0.76
C LEU A 230 7.11 -15.11 -1.74
N PRO A 231 6.85 -14.94 -3.05
CA PRO A 231 7.90 -14.83 -4.05
C PRO A 231 8.82 -13.64 -3.76
N ALA A 232 10.02 -13.68 -4.29
CA ALA A 232 10.90 -12.51 -4.28
C ALA A 232 10.26 -11.37 -5.06
N VAL A 233 10.08 -10.22 -4.41
CA VAL A 233 9.48 -9.02 -5.03
C VAL A 233 10.56 -8.01 -5.31
N ASN A 234 10.70 -7.64 -6.59
CA ASN A 234 11.51 -6.49 -6.97
C ASN A 234 10.63 -5.25 -7.07
N THR A 235 10.91 -4.25 -6.23
CA THR A 235 10.19 -2.97 -6.18
C THR A 235 11.02 -1.79 -6.68
N SER A 236 12.18 -2.03 -7.30
CA SER A 236 13.07 -0.96 -7.77
C SER A 236 12.41 0.00 -8.77
N LEU A 237 11.42 -0.48 -9.50
CA LEU A 237 10.65 0.32 -10.47
C LEU A 237 9.51 1.12 -9.82
N ARG A 238 9.22 0.94 -8.53
CA ARG A 238 8.09 1.60 -7.86
C ARG A 238 8.21 3.12 -7.91
N ASN A 239 9.31 3.66 -7.43
CA ASN A 239 9.49 5.12 -7.37
C ASN A 239 9.48 5.78 -8.76
N PRO A 240 10.24 5.31 -9.75
CA PRO A 240 10.14 5.82 -11.12
C PRO A 240 8.71 5.78 -11.67
N ALA A 241 7.99 4.69 -11.44
CA ALA A 241 6.63 4.52 -11.95
C ALA A 241 5.62 5.45 -11.28
N LEU A 242 5.68 5.60 -9.95
CA LEU A 242 4.77 6.48 -9.20
C LEU A 242 5.01 7.97 -9.48
N GLN A 243 6.26 8.34 -9.81
CA GLN A 243 6.65 9.71 -10.13
C GLN A 243 6.57 10.04 -11.62
N GLY A 244 6.28 9.07 -12.48
CA GLY A 244 6.34 9.23 -13.93
C GLY A 244 7.75 9.55 -14.45
N ASN A 245 8.80 9.23 -13.67
CA ASN A 245 10.19 9.50 -14.01
C ASN A 245 10.80 8.31 -14.78
N TRP A 246 10.40 8.18 -16.02
CA TRP A 246 10.82 7.07 -16.89
C TRP A 246 12.31 7.09 -17.30
N PRO A 247 13.01 8.24 -17.44
CA PRO A 247 14.47 8.25 -17.60
C PRO A 247 15.22 7.54 -16.48
N ALA A 248 14.71 7.51 -15.25
CA ALA A 248 15.32 6.79 -14.13
C ALA A 248 15.29 5.26 -14.28
N LEU A 249 14.48 4.70 -15.21
CA LEU A 249 14.45 3.26 -15.49
C LEU A 249 15.82 2.72 -15.92
N HIS A 250 16.61 3.51 -16.67
CA HIS A 250 17.92 3.09 -17.11
C HIS A 250 18.88 2.79 -15.95
N HIS A 251 18.71 3.45 -14.81
CA HIS A 251 19.55 3.26 -13.62
C HIS A 251 19.03 2.17 -12.67
N SER A 252 17.75 1.85 -12.76
CA SER A 252 17.10 0.87 -11.88
C SER A 252 17.04 -0.54 -12.48
N ALA A 253 17.28 -0.66 -13.79
CA ALA A 253 17.17 -1.92 -14.54
C ALA A 253 18.54 -2.57 -14.85
N THR A 254 19.64 -1.93 -14.49
CA THR A 254 21.02 -2.46 -14.60
C THR A 254 21.50 -2.93 -13.24
#